data_64b7f75e1e2ba9a19a493f81aa0c4387
#
_entry.id   64b7f75e1e2ba9a19a493f81aa0c4387
#
_cell.length_a   1.000
_cell.length_b   1.000
_cell.length_c   1.000
_cell.angle_alpha   90.00
_cell.angle_beta   90.00
_cell.angle_gamma   90.00
#
_symmetry.space_group_name_H-M   'P 1'
#
loop_
_entity.id
_entity.type
_entity.pdbx_description
1 polymer ?
#
loop_
_entity_poly.entity_id
_entity_poly.type
_entity_poly.pdbx_seq_one_letter_code
_entity_poly.pdbx_strand_id
1 'polypeptide(L)'
;MEPVIALAAEHGVKVVFQSVFGVDADDSIPYRKAELALEASGTPYVILRPNWFMDNFHSFWLAGIQHGQLALPAGDAQTSFIDARDIADSAVATLTTEQFDGKAFNLTGAEALSYAQAIELIRSAIDKPVTYTACSPAFFTEGLINAGVPADYAHFLAAIFEPVAAGYTAATTCDVLQLTGHQPRRLADYLATNATRF
;
A
#
# COMPACT_ATOMS: atom_id res chain seq x y z
N MET A 1 -13.58 -10.05 10.28
CA MET A 1 -14.25 -9.25 9.24
C MET A 1 -15.67 -9.77 8.98
N GLU A 2 -15.91 -11.09 8.82
CA GLU A 2 -17.22 -11.67 8.53
C GLU A 2 -18.38 -11.18 9.42
N PRO A 3 -18.27 -11.06 10.77
CA PRO A 3 -19.37 -10.56 11.58
C PRO A 3 -19.78 -9.12 11.26
N VAL A 4 -18.81 -8.27 10.86
CA VAL A 4 -19.09 -6.88 10.46
C VAL A 4 -19.81 -6.83 9.12
N ILE A 5 -19.41 -7.68 8.16
CA ILE A 5 -20.06 -7.80 6.86
C ILE A 5 -21.50 -8.30 7.02
N ALA A 6 -21.72 -9.33 7.85
CA ALA A 6 -23.06 -9.87 8.12
C ALA A 6 -23.99 -8.81 8.73
N LEU A 7 -23.49 -8.04 9.70
CA LEU A 7 -24.24 -6.96 10.33
C LEU A 7 -24.56 -5.83 9.33
N ALA A 8 -23.63 -5.46 8.48
CA ALA A 8 -23.83 -4.47 7.43
C ALA A 8 -24.93 -4.93 6.45
N ALA A 9 -24.91 -6.21 6.06
CA ALA A 9 -25.91 -6.79 5.17
C ALA A 9 -27.30 -6.81 5.82
N GLU A 10 -27.39 -7.18 7.10
CA GLU A 10 -28.66 -7.18 7.86
C GLU A 10 -29.32 -5.78 7.90
N HIS A 11 -28.49 -4.72 8.00
CA HIS A 11 -28.96 -3.35 8.09
C HIS A 11 -28.95 -2.59 6.76
N GLY A 12 -28.59 -3.23 5.64
CA GLY A 12 -28.49 -2.58 4.33
C GLY A 12 -27.45 -1.45 4.27
N VAL A 13 -26.41 -1.54 5.07
CA VAL A 13 -25.36 -0.52 5.15
C VAL A 13 -24.28 -0.80 4.12
N LYS A 14 -23.96 0.20 3.29
CA LYS A 14 -22.85 0.12 2.33
C LYS A 14 -21.51 -0.05 3.02
N VAL A 15 -20.67 -0.94 2.47
CA VAL A 15 -19.32 -1.21 2.95
C VAL A 15 -18.29 -0.76 1.91
N VAL A 16 -17.40 0.17 2.27
CA VAL A 16 -16.19 0.44 1.51
C VAL A 16 -15.03 -0.25 2.21
N PHE A 17 -14.49 -1.29 1.58
CA PHE A 17 -13.47 -2.16 2.16
C PHE A 17 -12.09 -1.83 1.59
N GLN A 18 -11.17 -1.41 2.46
CA GLN A 18 -9.77 -1.28 2.09
C GLN A 18 -9.11 -2.67 2.15
N SER A 19 -8.82 -3.21 0.98
CA SER A 19 -8.09 -4.44 0.75
C SER A 19 -6.62 -4.17 0.41
N VAL A 20 -6.01 -4.97 -0.44
CA VAL A 20 -4.59 -4.87 -0.84
C VAL A 20 -4.46 -5.08 -2.35
N PHE A 21 -3.57 -4.32 -2.99
CA PHE A 21 -3.25 -4.47 -4.42
C PHE A 21 -2.75 -5.88 -4.74
N GLY A 22 -3.31 -6.47 -5.81
CA GLY A 22 -2.92 -7.79 -6.31
C GLY A 22 -3.43 -8.97 -5.48
N VAL A 23 -4.25 -8.74 -4.45
CA VAL A 23 -4.77 -9.80 -3.57
C VAL A 23 -5.69 -10.80 -4.29
N ASP A 24 -6.26 -10.40 -5.42
CA ASP A 24 -7.15 -11.22 -6.27
C ASP A 24 -6.40 -12.28 -7.10
N ALA A 25 -5.08 -12.34 -7.01
CA ALA A 25 -4.28 -13.39 -7.62
C ALA A 25 -4.39 -14.75 -6.90
N ASP A 26 -4.80 -14.77 -5.62
CA ASP A 26 -4.92 -16.00 -4.82
C ASP A 26 -6.05 -15.90 -3.79
N ASP A 27 -7.10 -16.70 -3.98
CA ASP A 27 -8.28 -16.76 -3.10
C ASP A 27 -7.96 -17.30 -1.69
N SER A 28 -6.77 -17.85 -1.45
CA SER A 28 -6.35 -18.30 -0.12
C SER A 28 -5.94 -17.16 0.82
N ILE A 29 -5.60 -15.98 0.26
CA ILE A 29 -5.16 -14.81 1.01
C ILE A 29 -6.30 -14.29 1.91
N PRO A 30 -6.04 -14.01 3.20
CA PRO A 30 -7.08 -13.57 4.15
C PRO A 30 -7.86 -12.32 3.69
N TYR A 31 -7.21 -11.34 3.06
CA TYR A 31 -7.89 -10.18 2.50
C TYR A 31 -8.82 -10.57 1.34
N ARG A 32 -8.39 -11.47 0.44
CA ARG A 32 -9.25 -11.95 -0.64
C ARG A 32 -10.45 -12.75 -0.14
N LYS A 33 -10.29 -13.55 0.89
CA LYS A 33 -11.44 -14.22 1.55
C LYS A 33 -12.45 -13.21 2.10
N ALA A 34 -11.97 -12.10 2.67
CA ALA A 34 -12.85 -11.02 3.13
C ALA A 34 -13.57 -10.32 1.97
N GLU A 35 -12.89 -10.10 0.83
CA GLU A 35 -13.52 -9.58 -0.39
C GLU A 35 -14.62 -10.53 -0.88
N LEU A 36 -14.32 -11.82 -1.02
CA LEU A 36 -15.30 -12.83 -1.47
C LEU A 36 -16.52 -12.91 -0.53
N ALA A 37 -16.30 -12.84 0.78
CA ALA A 37 -17.40 -12.80 1.76
C ALA A 37 -18.24 -11.54 1.59
N LEU A 38 -17.62 -10.40 1.31
CA LEU A 38 -18.32 -9.13 1.06
C LEU A 38 -19.11 -9.17 -0.26
N GLU A 39 -18.50 -9.68 -1.33
CA GLU A 39 -19.15 -9.89 -2.63
C GLU A 39 -20.41 -10.79 -2.51
N ALA A 40 -20.34 -11.83 -1.68
CA ALA A 40 -21.43 -12.77 -1.47
C ALA A 40 -22.51 -12.28 -0.47
N SER A 41 -22.27 -11.19 0.25
CA SER A 41 -23.12 -10.74 1.36
C SER A 41 -24.45 -10.12 0.95
N GLY A 42 -24.55 -9.65 -0.30
CA GLY A 42 -25.72 -8.92 -0.81
C GLY A 42 -25.83 -7.46 -0.35
N THR A 43 -24.90 -6.96 0.51
CA THR A 43 -24.86 -5.54 0.85
C THR A 43 -24.22 -4.72 -0.27
N PRO A 44 -24.60 -3.44 -0.49
CA PRO A 44 -23.84 -2.57 -1.38
C PRO A 44 -22.39 -2.44 -0.91
N TYR A 45 -21.43 -2.57 -1.83
CA TYR A 45 -20.02 -2.52 -1.46
C TYR A 45 -19.15 -1.87 -2.54
N VAL A 46 -17.98 -1.38 -2.11
CA VAL A 46 -16.84 -1.08 -2.98
C VAL A 46 -15.57 -1.62 -2.32
N ILE A 47 -14.69 -2.23 -3.12
CA ILE A 47 -13.39 -2.72 -2.68
C ILE A 47 -12.31 -1.79 -3.23
N LEU A 48 -11.49 -1.24 -2.33
CA LEU A 48 -10.33 -0.42 -2.67
C LEU A 48 -9.07 -1.22 -2.38
N ARG A 49 -8.26 -1.48 -3.40
CA ARG A 49 -7.01 -2.24 -3.31
C ARG A 49 -5.80 -1.31 -3.49
N PRO A 50 -5.39 -0.59 -2.45
CA PRO A 50 -4.23 0.28 -2.55
C PRO A 50 -2.93 -0.50 -2.65
N ASN A 51 -1.99 0.02 -3.44
CA ASN A 51 -0.61 -0.40 -3.49
C ASN A 51 0.17 0.16 -2.27
N TRP A 52 1.47 -0.05 -2.20
CA TRP A 52 2.33 0.39 -1.12
C TRP A 52 2.21 1.89 -0.85
N PHE A 53 2.06 2.27 0.42
CA PHE A 53 1.81 3.66 0.82
C PHE A 53 3.12 4.47 0.83
N MET A 54 3.07 5.71 0.36
CA MET A 54 4.15 6.69 0.53
C MET A 54 4.45 6.95 2.02
N ASP A 55 3.43 6.83 2.86
CA ASP A 55 3.51 7.00 4.32
C ASP A 55 4.44 5.99 4.99
N ASN A 56 4.72 4.84 4.37
CA ASN A 56 5.66 3.86 4.88
C ASN A 56 7.07 4.43 5.04
N PHE A 57 7.47 5.40 4.20
CA PHE A 57 8.78 6.02 4.27
C PHE A 57 8.99 6.85 5.54
N HIS A 58 7.95 7.47 6.09
CA HIS A 58 8.04 8.24 7.33
C HIS A 58 7.39 7.54 8.54
N SER A 59 7.07 6.26 8.42
CA SER A 59 6.56 5.42 9.49
C SER A 59 7.42 4.16 9.67
N PHE A 60 7.12 3.07 8.98
CA PHE A 60 7.83 1.79 9.15
C PHE A 60 9.32 1.86 8.80
N TRP A 61 9.70 2.68 7.82
CA TRP A 61 11.08 2.79 7.34
C TRP A 61 11.82 4.03 7.85
N LEU A 62 11.15 4.85 8.66
CA LEU A 62 11.70 6.12 9.15
C LEU A 62 13.03 5.94 9.88
N ALA A 63 13.13 4.96 10.76
CA ALA A 63 14.35 4.71 11.52
C ALA A 63 15.56 4.45 10.60
N GLY A 64 15.40 3.62 9.56
CA GLY A 64 16.45 3.38 8.57
C GLY A 64 16.84 4.65 7.83
N ILE A 65 15.86 5.44 7.39
CA ILE A 65 16.08 6.72 6.69
C ILE A 65 16.83 7.71 7.59
N GLN A 66 16.45 7.84 8.84
CA GLN A 66 17.11 8.70 9.82
C GLN A 66 18.55 8.27 10.15
N HIS A 67 18.85 6.96 10.06
CA HIS A 67 20.20 6.41 10.18
C HIS A 67 20.99 6.44 8.87
N GLY A 68 20.42 7.00 7.80
CA GLY A 68 21.10 7.16 6.51
C GLY A 68 21.08 5.94 5.60
N GLN A 69 20.37 4.87 5.94
CA GLN A 69 20.30 3.66 5.13
C GLN A 69 18.92 2.98 5.22
N LEU A 70 18.32 2.69 4.08
CA LEU A 70 17.15 1.83 3.98
C LEU A 70 17.54 0.51 3.31
N ALA A 71 17.48 -0.60 4.04
CA ALA A 71 17.76 -1.94 3.51
C ALA A 71 16.45 -2.75 3.41
N LEU A 72 16.03 -3.12 2.18
CA LEU A 72 14.82 -3.89 1.94
C LEU A 72 15.06 -5.00 0.90
N PRO A 73 14.31 -6.13 0.98
CA PRO A 73 14.45 -7.24 0.04
C PRO A 73 13.61 -7.02 -1.24
N ALA A 74 13.69 -5.81 -1.81
CA ALA A 74 12.92 -5.43 -2.99
C ALA A 74 13.75 -5.43 -4.29
N GLY A 75 15.07 -5.64 -4.21
CA GLY A 75 15.95 -5.57 -5.38
C GLY A 75 15.86 -4.22 -6.09
N ASP A 76 15.83 -4.25 -7.42
CA ASP A 76 15.62 -3.09 -8.30
C ASP A 76 14.16 -2.97 -8.79
N ALA A 77 13.24 -3.75 -8.20
CA ALA A 77 11.84 -3.78 -8.60
C ALA A 77 11.18 -2.42 -8.35
N GLN A 78 10.20 -2.11 -9.20
CA GLN A 78 9.44 -0.87 -9.12
C GLN A 78 8.12 -1.09 -8.39
N THR A 79 7.66 -0.04 -7.72
CA THR A 79 6.38 0.01 -7.01
C THR A 79 5.69 1.34 -7.31
N SER A 80 4.41 1.30 -7.61
CA SER A 80 3.59 2.51 -7.79
C SER A 80 3.05 2.96 -6.42
N PHE A 81 3.92 3.61 -5.61
CA PHE A 81 3.59 4.09 -4.28
C PHE A 81 2.43 5.06 -4.30
N ILE A 82 1.44 4.86 -3.43
CA ILE A 82 0.24 5.69 -3.34
C ILE A 82 0.26 6.58 -2.08
N ASP A 83 -0.20 7.81 -2.21
CA ASP A 83 -0.46 8.72 -1.10
C ASP A 83 -1.74 8.29 -0.36
N ALA A 84 -1.70 8.21 0.97
CA ALA A 84 -2.87 7.86 1.78
C ALA A 84 -4.05 8.85 1.58
N ARG A 85 -3.77 10.09 1.16
CA ARG A 85 -4.82 11.07 0.81
C ARG A 85 -5.61 10.66 -0.43
N ASP A 86 -4.96 10.02 -1.43
CA ASP A 86 -5.65 9.51 -2.62
C ASP A 86 -6.55 8.32 -2.26
N ILE A 87 -6.15 7.51 -1.29
CA ILE A 87 -6.98 6.42 -0.77
C ILE A 87 -8.19 7.01 -0.04
N ALA A 88 -7.99 8.03 0.80
CA ALA A 88 -9.07 8.71 1.52
C ALA A 88 -10.05 9.39 0.56
N ASP A 89 -9.54 10.13 -0.45
CA ASP A 89 -10.36 10.79 -1.47
C ASP A 89 -11.20 9.74 -2.24
N SER A 90 -10.58 8.60 -2.60
CA SER A 90 -11.28 7.47 -3.25
C SER A 90 -12.36 6.85 -2.35
N ALA A 91 -12.08 6.71 -1.06
CA ALA A 91 -13.07 6.19 -0.10
C ALA A 91 -14.25 7.15 0.05
N VAL A 92 -14.02 8.46 0.16
CA VAL A 92 -15.07 9.47 0.20
C VAL A 92 -15.91 9.45 -1.07
N ALA A 93 -15.28 9.44 -2.25
CA ALA A 93 -15.97 9.38 -3.53
C ALA A 93 -16.89 8.15 -3.62
N THR A 94 -16.42 6.98 -3.16
CA THR A 94 -17.20 5.74 -3.22
C THR A 94 -18.29 5.64 -2.14
N LEU A 95 -18.11 6.27 -0.98
CA LEU A 95 -19.12 6.33 0.07
C LEU A 95 -20.29 7.25 -0.28
N THR A 96 -20.08 8.27 -1.11
CA THR A 96 -21.05 9.34 -1.39
C THR A 96 -21.88 9.12 -2.66
N THR A 97 -21.67 8.02 -3.39
CA THR A 97 -22.42 7.67 -4.61
C THR A 97 -22.64 6.15 -4.71
N GLU A 98 -23.69 5.73 -5.40
CA GLU A 98 -23.96 4.33 -5.72
C GLU A 98 -23.34 3.89 -7.07
N GLN A 99 -22.75 4.83 -7.82
CA GLN A 99 -22.19 4.59 -9.17
C GLN A 99 -21.14 3.46 -9.22
N PHE A 100 -20.44 3.27 -8.11
CA PHE A 100 -19.30 2.36 -7.99
C PHE A 100 -19.64 1.07 -7.23
N ASP A 101 -20.89 0.89 -6.83
CA ASP A 101 -21.31 -0.29 -6.05
C ASP A 101 -21.07 -1.59 -6.82
N GLY A 102 -20.66 -2.62 -6.09
CA GLY A 102 -20.32 -3.92 -6.62
C GLY A 102 -18.98 -3.99 -7.37
N LYS A 103 -18.11 -2.98 -7.24
CA LYS A 103 -16.83 -2.90 -7.98
C LYS A 103 -15.62 -2.93 -7.04
N ALA A 104 -14.50 -3.40 -7.61
CA ALA A 104 -13.16 -3.32 -7.00
C ALA A 104 -12.26 -2.39 -7.82
N PHE A 105 -11.40 -1.61 -7.15
CA PHE A 105 -10.51 -0.64 -7.73
C PHE A 105 -9.07 -0.83 -7.22
N ASN A 106 -8.11 -0.88 -8.13
CA ASN A 106 -6.69 -1.00 -7.83
C ASN A 106 -6.08 0.40 -7.73
N LEU A 107 -5.88 0.90 -6.52
CA LEU A 107 -5.39 2.26 -6.28
C LEU A 107 -3.87 2.30 -6.32
N THR A 108 -3.31 3.07 -7.24
CA THR A 108 -1.87 3.24 -7.42
C THR A 108 -1.47 4.70 -7.41
N GLY A 109 -0.20 4.98 -7.12
CA GLY A 109 0.37 6.30 -7.37
C GLY A 109 0.49 6.60 -8.87
N ALA A 110 0.92 7.81 -9.18
CA ALA A 110 1.03 8.33 -10.55
C ALA A 110 2.17 7.68 -11.36
N GLU A 111 3.14 7.08 -10.69
CA GLU A 111 4.37 6.56 -11.32
C GLU A 111 4.90 5.34 -10.56
N ALA A 112 5.56 4.45 -11.29
CA ALA A 112 6.29 3.33 -10.70
C ALA A 112 7.75 3.74 -10.46
N LEU A 113 8.22 3.62 -9.23
CA LEU A 113 9.59 3.96 -8.80
C LEU A 113 10.25 2.74 -8.17
N SER A 114 11.55 2.55 -8.44
CA SER A 114 12.34 1.66 -7.60
C SER A 114 12.55 2.28 -6.22
N TYR A 115 12.85 1.46 -5.21
CA TYR A 115 13.16 1.98 -3.87
C TYR A 115 14.40 2.90 -3.90
N ALA A 116 15.37 2.64 -4.78
CA ALA A 116 16.51 3.53 -4.99
C ALA A 116 16.08 4.90 -5.52
N GLN A 117 15.20 4.95 -6.51
CA GLN A 117 14.66 6.21 -7.04
C GLN A 117 13.83 6.95 -5.98
N ALA A 118 13.00 6.24 -5.21
CA ALA A 118 12.22 6.84 -4.13
C ALA A 118 13.13 7.45 -3.04
N ILE A 119 14.19 6.73 -2.64
CA ILE A 119 15.16 7.24 -1.66
C ILE A 119 15.94 8.44 -2.19
N GLU A 120 16.26 8.50 -3.48
CA GLU A 120 16.91 9.68 -4.08
C GLU A 120 16.00 10.93 -4.01
N LEU A 121 14.70 10.78 -4.27
CA LEU A 121 13.74 11.87 -4.08
C LEU A 121 13.64 12.30 -2.61
N ILE A 122 13.58 11.35 -1.69
CA ILE A 122 13.54 11.61 -0.25
C ILE A 122 14.81 12.33 0.19
N ARG A 123 15.99 11.81 -0.17
CA ARG A 123 17.30 12.41 0.13
C ARG A 123 17.35 13.88 -0.30
N SER A 124 16.87 14.16 -1.51
CA SER A 124 16.84 15.53 -2.05
C SER A 124 15.87 16.44 -1.30
N ALA A 125 14.73 15.90 -0.82
CA ALA A 125 13.72 16.68 -0.11
C ALA A 125 14.09 16.98 1.34
N ILE A 126 14.82 16.07 2.02
CA ILE A 126 15.19 16.24 3.45
C ILE A 126 16.60 16.81 3.65
N ASP A 127 17.37 16.97 2.57
CA ASP A 127 18.77 17.44 2.57
C ASP A 127 19.67 16.65 3.56
N LYS A 128 19.49 15.31 3.58
CA LYS A 128 20.29 14.40 4.41
C LYS A 128 20.79 13.22 3.58
N PRO A 129 22.00 12.71 3.85
CA PRO A 129 22.50 11.53 3.15
C PRO A 129 21.69 10.30 3.54
N VAL A 130 20.99 9.71 2.56
CA VAL A 130 20.28 8.43 2.70
C VAL A 130 20.56 7.59 1.47
N THR A 131 20.80 6.30 1.68
CA THR A 131 21.05 5.33 0.60
C THR A 131 20.07 4.17 0.69
N TYR A 132 19.69 3.63 -0.46
CA TYR A 132 18.98 2.35 -0.53
C TYR A 132 19.99 1.21 -0.73
N THR A 133 19.77 0.09 -0.04
CA THR A 133 20.53 -1.14 -0.22
C THR A 133 19.57 -2.31 -0.40
N ALA A 134 19.64 -2.96 -1.55
CA ALA A 134 18.93 -4.21 -1.75
C ALA A 134 19.58 -5.29 -0.87
N CYS A 135 18.78 -6.00 -0.08
CA CYS A 135 19.26 -7.07 0.77
C CYS A 135 18.52 -8.39 0.51
N SER A 136 19.04 -9.50 1.03
CA SER A 136 18.31 -10.77 0.96
C SER A 136 17.16 -10.81 1.98
N PRO A 137 16.09 -11.59 1.72
CA PRO A 137 15.02 -11.80 2.70
C PRO A 137 15.54 -12.31 4.05
N ALA A 138 16.57 -13.17 4.05
CA ALA A 138 17.19 -13.68 5.27
C ALA A 138 17.86 -12.56 6.09
N PHE A 139 18.64 -11.68 5.44
CA PHE A 139 19.26 -10.52 6.09
C PHE A 139 18.22 -9.58 6.69
N PHE A 140 17.16 -9.29 5.94
CA PHE A 140 16.06 -8.44 6.40
C PHE A 140 15.35 -9.03 7.63
N THR A 141 15.00 -10.33 7.58
CA THR A 141 14.35 -11.05 8.69
C THR A 141 15.23 -11.05 9.94
N GLU A 142 16.53 -11.37 9.80
CA GLU A 142 17.46 -11.36 10.92
C GLU A 142 17.60 -9.96 11.56
N GLY A 143 17.67 -8.92 10.73
CA GLY A 143 17.71 -7.54 11.20
C GLY A 143 16.48 -7.17 12.03
N LEU A 144 15.28 -7.57 11.59
CA LEU A 144 14.03 -7.35 12.32
C LEU A 144 14.00 -8.10 13.66
N ILE A 145 14.41 -9.37 13.67
CA ILE A 145 14.47 -10.18 14.90
C ILE A 145 15.46 -9.56 15.90
N ASN A 146 16.63 -9.12 15.46
CA ASN A 146 17.63 -8.47 16.29
C ASN A 146 17.13 -7.11 16.84
N ALA A 147 16.21 -6.45 16.13
CA ALA A 147 15.50 -5.25 16.59
C ALA A 147 14.31 -5.54 17.53
N GLY A 148 14.07 -6.82 17.89
CA GLY A 148 13.03 -7.23 18.83
C GLY A 148 11.67 -7.56 18.19
N VAL A 149 11.57 -7.62 16.87
CA VAL A 149 10.35 -8.06 16.17
C VAL A 149 10.17 -9.58 16.37
N PRO A 150 8.97 -10.08 16.74
CA PRO A 150 8.71 -11.51 16.81
C PRO A 150 9.05 -12.24 15.51
N ALA A 151 9.66 -13.42 15.60
CA ALA A 151 10.23 -14.12 14.44
C ALA A 151 9.18 -14.47 13.37
N ASP A 152 8.01 -14.90 13.76
CA ASP A 152 6.89 -15.19 12.85
C ASP A 152 6.43 -13.94 12.08
N TYR A 153 6.38 -12.79 12.77
CA TYR A 153 6.03 -11.53 12.15
C TYR A 153 7.16 -10.99 11.25
N ALA A 154 8.44 -11.19 11.63
CA ALA A 154 9.58 -10.83 10.78
C ALA A 154 9.60 -11.64 9.48
N HIS A 155 9.29 -12.94 9.54
CA HIS A 155 9.14 -13.78 8.34
C HIS A 155 7.96 -13.33 7.46
N PHE A 156 6.83 -12.99 8.07
CA PHE A 156 5.69 -12.42 7.33
C PHE A 156 6.06 -11.12 6.63
N LEU A 157 6.77 -10.20 7.30
CA LEU A 157 7.23 -8.95 6.71
C LEU A 157 8.22 -9.16 5.56
N ALA A 158 9.04 -10.20 5.60
CA ALA A 158 9.90 -10.55 4.47
C ALA A 158 9.09 -11.12 3.29
N ALA A 159 8.10 -11.97 3.57
CA ALA A 159 7.27 -12.61 2.55
C ALA A 159 6.43 -11.61 1.75
N ILE A 160 5.93 -10.51 2.36
CA ILE A 160 5.18 -9.49 1.62
C ILE A 160 6.03 -8.72 0.61
N PHE A 161 7.36 -8.82 0.66
CA PHE A 161 8.25 -8.30 -0.38
C PHE A 161 8.45 -9.23 -1.58
N GLU A 162 8.03 -10.50 -1.51
CA GLU A 162 8.17 -11.44 -2.63
C GLU A 162 7.44 -10.94 -3.89
N PRO A 163 6.17 -10.48 -3.82
CA PRO A 163 5.48 -9.88 -4.97
C PRO A 163 6.16 -8.59 -5.47
N VAL A 164 6.77 -7.82 -4.56
CA VAL A 164 7.54 -6.62 -4.93
C VAL A 164 8.75 -7.02 -5.75
N ALA A 165 9.59 -7.92 -5.23
CA ALA A 165 10.80 -8.39 -5.91
C ALA A 165 10.50 -9.07 -7.25
N ALA A 166 9.32 -9.70 -7.37
CA ALA A 166 8.81 -10.27 -8.61
C ALA A 166 8.25 -9.23 -9.62
N GLY A 167 8.17 -7.93 -9.24
CA GLY A 167 7.73 -6.84 -10.10
C GLY A 167 6.21 -6.67 -10.19
N TYR A 168 5.42 -7.39 -9.39
CA TYR A 168 3.95 -7.33 -9.47
C TYR A 168 3.36 -6.01 -8.94
N THR A 169 4.14 -5.17 -8.26
CA THR A 169 3.70 -3.88 -7.71
C THR A 169 3.98 -2.67 -8.61
N ALA A 170 4.54 -2.91 -9.82
CA ALA A 170 4.94 -1.84 -10.73
C ALA A 170 3.79 -1.23 -11.54
N ALA A 171 2.68 -1.96 -11.70
CA ALA A 171 1.56 -1.49 -12.51
C ALA A 171 0.97 -0.17 -11.99
N THR A 172 0.59 0.73 -12.89
CA THR A 172 -0.18 1.95 -12.60
C THR A 172 -1.58 1.81 -13.21
N THR A 173 -2.59 2.35 -12.52
CA THR A 173 -3.99 2.36 -12.95
C THR A 173 -4.54 3.78 -13.05
N CYS A 174 -5.69 3.93 -13.69
CA CYS A 174 -6.43 5.20 -13.71
C CYS A 174 -7.53 5.28 -12.64
N ASP A 175 -7.58 4.33 -11.69
CA ASP A 175 -8.70 4.17 -10.78
C ASP A 175 -8.85 5.34 -9.81
N VAL A 176 -7.75 5.93 -9.32
CA VAL A 176 -7.80 7.16 -8.51
C VAL A 176 -8.45 8.27 -9.32
N LEU A 177 -8.01 8.51 -10.57
CA LEU A 177 -8.62 9.52 -11.44
C LEU A 177 -10.10 9.25 -11.71
N GLN A 178 -10.46 7.98 -11.96
CA GLN A 178 -11.84 7.58 -12.22
C GLN A 178 -12.76 7.85 -11.02
N LEU A 179 -12.28 7.60 -9.81
CA LEU A 179 -13.06 7.75 -8.59
C LEU A 179 -13.14 9.21 -8.14
N THR A 180 -12.02 9.94 -8.21
CA THR A 180 -11.86 11.25 -7.57
C THR A 180 -11.95 12.44 -8.53
N GLY A 181 -11.73 12.19 -9.83
CA GLY A 181 -11.61 13.24 -10.85
C GLY A 181 -10.26 13.94 -10.91
N HIS A 182 -9.29 13.58 -10.06
CA HIS A 182 -7.93 14.11 -10.10
C HIS A 182 -6.89 13.00 -10.31
N GLN A 183 -5.73 13.36 -10.84
CA GLN A 183 -4.60 12.44 -10.97
C GLN A 183 -4.08 12.03 -9.58
N PRO A 184 -3.60 10.78 -9.42
CA PRO A 184 -2.93 10.39 -8.18
C PRO A 184 -1.70 11.27 -7.94
N ARG A 185 -1.41 11.56 -6.67
CA ARG A 185 -0.27 12.37 -6.26
C ARG A 185 1.04 11.63 -6.54
N ARG A 186 2.08 12.39 -6.90
CA ARG A 186 3.43 11.86 -7.09
C ARG A 186 4.19 11.87 -5.77
N LEU A 187 5.21 11.03 -5.66
CA LEU A 187 6.07 11.03 -4.46
C LEU A 187 6.72 12.40 -4.21
N ALA A 188 7.10 13.13 -5.26
CA ALA A 188 7.62 14.48 -5.13
C ALA A 188 6.61 15.46 -4.50
N ASP A 189 5.32 15.37 -4.87
CA ASP A 189 4.24 16.21 -4.30
C ASP A 189 3.98 15.85 -2.84
N TYR A 190 4.04 14.54 -2.52
CA TYR A 190 3.97 14.05 -1.15
C TYR A 190 5.10 14.62 -0.28
N LEU A 191 6.33 14.56 -0.76
CA LEU A 191 7.51 15.07 -0.06
C LEU A 191 7.48 16.58 0.16
N ALA A 192 6.94 17.35 -0.79
CA ALA A 192 6.80 18.80 -0.65
C ALA A 192 5.98 19.21 0.59
N THR A 193 5.07 18.33 1.05
CA THR A 193 4.20 18.59 2.22
C THR A 193 4.60 17.79 3.47
N ASN A 194 5.44 16.77 3.34
CA ASN A 194 5.76 15.84 4.43
C ASN A 194 7.25 15.75 4.77
N ALA A 195 8.15 16.52 4.12
CA ALA A 195 9.61 16.46 4.35
C ALA A 195 10.00 16.65 5.84
N THR A 196 9.23 17.41 6.60
CA THR A 196 9.48 17.65 8.03
C THR A 196 9.19 16.46 8.94
N ARG A 197 8.62 15.37 8.39
CA ARG A 197 8.33 14.13 9.13
C ARG A 197 9.50 13.14 9.14
N PHE A 198 10.57 13.41 8.35
CA PHE A 198 11.73 12.54 8.18
C PHE A 198 12.91 12.84 9.11
#